data_2ca0c76a05cabe7f476d9db89e1a3974
#
_entry.id   2ca0c76a05cabe7f476d9db89e1a3974
#
_cell.length_a   1.000
_cell.length_b   1.000
_cell.length_c   1.000
_cell.angle_alpha   90.00
_cell.angle_beta   90.00
_cell.angle_gamma   90.00
#
_symmetry.space_group_name_H-M   'P 1'
#
loop_
_entity.id
_entity.type
_entity.pdbx_description
1 polymer ?
#
loop_
_entity_poly.entity_id
_entity_poly.type
_entity_poly.pdbx_seq_one_letter_code
_entity_poly.pdbx_strand_id
1 'polypeptide(L)'
;MMPVDFAMLAQRCAPAVYPTTLQALVKTESGFNPFAIGVVGGRLVRQPRTRDEAIATARALEAAGWNYSMGLVQVNRANLRVYGLTTETVFDPCANLRAGGAILSDCYTRASAGGRPPQDAVRAALSCYYSGNFTRGFRADEGGTSYVQRVAANAVDIGASATVVPPIAVVPDGAAPVAHTAAHPARVRRADDSSSAATGAGHARQADHHPAWDALGDF
;
A
#
# COMPACT_ATOMS: atom_id res chain seq x y z
N MET A 1 -3.01 -10.23 -10.37
CA MET A 1 -3.15 -9.17 -11.41
C MET A 1 -1.75 -8.83 -11.88
N MET A 2 -1.44 -8.90 -13.16
CA MET A 2 -0.11 -8.59 -13.70
C MET A 2 0.16 -7.07 -13.61
N PRO A 3 1.42 -6.63 -13.44
CA PRO A 3 1.76 -5.20 -13.29
C PRO A 3 1.26 -4.31 -14.43
N VAL A 4 1.20 -4.83 -15.65
CA VAL A 4 0.72 -4.11 -16.84
C VAL A 4 -0.79 -3.82 -16.74
N ASP A 5 -1.56 -4.78 -16.21
CA ASP A 5 -3.02 -4.62 -16.06
C ASP A 5 -3.38 -3.56 -15.01
N PHE A 6 -2.58 -3.45 -13.94
CA PHE A 6 -2.82 -2.45 -12.91
C PHE A 6 -2.56 -1.03 -13.41
N ALA A 7 -1.50 -0.81 -14.18
CA ALA A 7 -1.19 0.53 -14.70
C ALA A 7 -2.31 1.06 -15.61
N MET A 8 -2.87 0.21 -16.48
CA MET A 8 -4.03 0.56 -17.31
C MET A 8 -5.28 0.83 -16.47
N LEU A 9 -5.52 0.02 -15.44
CA LEU A 9 -6.62 0.22 -14.51
C LEU A 9 -6.48 1.55 -13.77
N ALA A 10 -5.28 1.85 -13.28
CA ALA A 10 -4.96 3.10 -12.58
C ALA A 10 -5.21 4.32 -13.47
N GLN A 11 -4.70 4.31 -14.71
CA GLN A 11 -4.91 5.40 -15.67
C GLN A 11 -6.39 5.62 -16.00
N ARG A 12 -7.15 4.54 -16.15
CA ARG A 12 -8.59 4.64 -16.47
C ARG A 12 -9.42 5.12 -15.27
N CYS A 13 -9.09 4.68 -14.07
CA CYS A 13 -9.94 4.88 -12.89
C CYS A 13 -9.51 6.07 -12.02
N ALA A 14 -8.23 6.45 -12.04
CA ALA A 14 -7.67 7.56 -11.26
C ALA A 14 -6.60 8.34 -12.07
N PRO A 15 -6.96 8.95 -13.23
CA PRO A 15 -6.00 9.56 -14.15
C PRO A 15 -5.25 10.76 -13.57
N ALA A 16 -5.73 11.35 -12.49
CA ALA A 16 -5.08 12.47 -11.80
C ALA A 16 -3.88 12.04 -10.93
N VAL A 17 -3.68 10.74 -10.73
CA VAL A 17 -2.58 10.19 -9.92
C VAL A 17 -1.64 9.37 -10.81
N TYR A 18 -0.34 9.61 -10.70
CA TYR A 18 0.64 8.80 -11.44
C TYR A 18 0.47 7.31 -11.11
N PRO A 19 0.44 6.41 -12.12
CA PRO A 19 0.22 4.98 -11.90
C PRO A 19 1.18 4.34 -10.90
N THR A 20 2.46 4.74 -10.91
CA THR A 20 3.46 4.25 -9.95
C THR A 20 3.16 4.67 -8.51
N THR A 21 2.69 5.89 -8.29
CA THR A 21 2.28 6.38 -6.97
C THR A 21 1.05 5.62 -6.48
N LEU A 22 0.04 5.46 -7.34
CA LEU A 22 -1.18 4.72 -6.99
C LEU A 22 -0.89 3.24 -6.73
N GLN A 23 0.01 2.64 -7.51
CA GLN A 23 0.43 1.25 -7.33
C GLN A 23 1.17 1.04 -5.99
N ALA A 24 2.06 1.97 -5.64
CA ALA A 24 2.75 1.94 -4.35
C ALA A 24 1.79 2.10 -3.17
N LEU A 25 0.80 2.99 -3.32
CA LEU A 25 -0.27 3.17 -2.35
C LEU A 25 -1.06 1.86 -2.18
N VAL A 26 -1.58 1.27 -3.25
CA VAL A 26 -2.34 0.01 -3.20
C VAL A 26 -1.54 -1.14 -2.60
N LYS A 27 -0.23 -1.23 -2.95
CA LYS A 27 0.66 -2.23 -2.35
C LYS A 27 0.77 -2.05 -0.84
N THR A 28 0.87 -0.80 -0.37
CA THR A 28 0.96 -0.47 1.07
C THR A 28 -0.34 -0.75 1.80
N GLU A 29 -1.49 -0.36 1.22
CA GLU A 29 -2.81 -0.39 1.86
C GLU A 29 -3.42 -1.78 1.94
N SER A 30 -3.30 -2.57 0.87
CA SER A 30 -4.04 -3.84 0.76
C SER A 30 -3.24 -5.01 0.20
N GLY A 31 -1.98 -4.78 -0.21
CA GLY A 31 -1.23 -5.78 -0.95
C GLY A 31 -1.94 -6.22 -2.24
N PHE A 32 -2.69 -5.33 -2.89
CA PHE A 32 -3.53 -5.60 -4.07
C PHE A 32 -4.76 -6.48 -3.80
N ASN A 33 -5.18 -6.66 -2.55
CA ASN A 33 -6.41 -7.37 -2.23
C ASN A 33 -7.63 -6.44 -2.40
N PRO A 34 -8.51 -6.63 -3.40
CA PRO A 34 -9.68 -5.78 -3.60
C PRO A 34 -10.75 -5.93 -2.52
N PHE A 35 -10.67 -6.99 -1.71
CA PHE A 35 -11.61 -7.30 -0.63
C PHE A 35 -11.04 -7.03 0.75
N ALA A 36 -9.87 -6.39 0.83
CA ALA A 36 -9.24 -6.07 2.10
C ALA A 36 -10.14 -5.19 2.97
N ILE A 37 -10.20 -5.52 4.26
CA ILE A 37 -10.88 -4.72 5.29
C ILE A 37 -9.91 -4.58 6.46
N GLY A 38 -9.53 -3.33 6.76
CA GLY A 38 -8.79 -2.98 7.96
C GLY A 38 -9.74 -2.41 9.02
N VAL A 39 -9.59 -2.82 10.28
CA VAL A 39 -10.44 -2.42 11.40
C VAL A 39 -9.62 -1.63 12.41
N VAL A 40 -10.07 -0.42 12.73
CA VAL A 40 -9.38 0.43 13.70
C VAL A 40 -9.54 -0.16 15.11
N GLY A 41 -8.42 -0.36 15.79
CA GLY A 41 -8.43 -0.96 17.14
C GLY A 41 -8.83 -2.43 17.17
N GLY A 42 -8.73 -3.12 16.02
CA GLY A 42 -9.06 -4.54 15.92
C GLY A 42 -8.55 -5.17 14.63
N ARG A 43 -8.74 -6.47 14.51
CA ARG A 43 -8.37 -7.21 13.29
C ARG A 43 -9.41 -8.27 12.97
N LEU A 44 -9.59 -8.57 11.69
CA LEU A 44 -10.35 -9.73 11.26
C LEU A 44 -9.54 -11.01 11.54
N VAL A 45 -10.23 -12.11 11.85
CA VAL A 45 -9.60 -13.44 11.98
C VAL A 45 -8.90 -13.84 10.67
N ARG A 46 -9.49 -13.49 9.54
CA ARG A 46 -8.91 -13.58 8.20
C ARG A 46 -9.52 -12.52 7.28
N GLN A 47 -8.82 -12.18 6.21
CA GLN A 47 -9.38 -11.30 5.18
C GLN A 47 -10.46 -12.02 4.35
N PRO A 48 -11.49 -11.28 3.87
CA PRO A 48 -12.48 -11.82 2.94
C PRO A 48 -11.83 -12.31 1.64
N ARG A 49 -12.37 -13.39 1.07
CA ARG A 49 -11.88 -13.99 -0.19
C ARG A 49 -12.77 -13.69 -1.38
N THR A 50 -13.99 -13.26 -1.13
CA THR A 50 -14.96 -12.90 -2.16
C THR A 50 -15.58 -11.55 -1.85
N ARG A 51 -16.18 -10.93 -2.88
CA ARG A 51 -16.91 -9.67 -2.74
C ARG A 51 -18.07 -9.81 -1.75
N ASP A 52 -18.81 -10.92 -1.80
CA ASP A 52 -19.97 -11.15 -0.92
C ASP A 52 -19.55 -11.31 0.53
N GLU A 53 -18.44 -12.02 0.82
CA GLU A 53 -17.84 -12.06 2.16
C GLU A 53 -17.45 -10.67 2.65
N ALA A 54 -16.84 -9.86 1.78
CA ALA A 54 -16.42 -8.51 2.13
C ALA A 54 -17.62 -7.61 2.46
N ILE A 55 -18.67 -7.65 1.65
CA ILE A 55 -19.90 -6.90 1.89
C ILE A 55 -20.57 -7.35 3.20
N ALA A 56 -20.71 -8.66 3.41
CA ALA A 56 -21.30 -9.19 4.64
C ALA A 56 -20.50 -8.79 5.88
N THR A 57 -19.16 -8.85 5.79
CA THR A 57 -18.26 -8.46 6.88
C THR A 57 -18.38 -6.96 7.16
N ALA A 58 -18.36 -6.10 6.13
CA ALA A 58 -18.50 -4.66 6.29
C ALA A 58 -19.83 -4.28 6.95
N ARG A 59 -20.94 -4.90 6.54
CA ARG A 59 -22.26 -4.70 7.18
C ARG A 59 -22.28 -5.12 8.65
N ALA A 60 -21.63 -6.23 8.98
CA ALA A 60 -21.53 -6.70 10.36
C ALA A 60 -20.69 -5.71 11.22
N LEU A 61 -19.57 -5.21 10.68
CA LEU A 61 -18.74 -4.20 11.34
C LEU A 61 -19.51 -2.89 11.55
N GLU A 62 -20.29 -2.47 10.56
CA GLU A 62 -21.13 -1.29 10.65
C GLU A 62 -22.19 -1.43 11.74
N ALA A 63 -22.91 -2.54 11.77
CA ALA A 63 -23.92 -2.83 12.79
C ALA A 63 -23.33 -2.90 14.21
N ALA A 64 -22.07 -3.35 14.33
CA ALA A 64 -21.34 -3.40 15.59
C ALA A 64 -20.66 -2.07 15.97
N GLY A 65 -20.79 -1.01 15.14
CA GLY A 65 -20.23 0.32 15.41
C GLY A 65 -18.73 0.45 15.20
N TRP A 66 -18.08 -0.52 14.55
CA TRP A 66 -16.64 -0.44 14.26
C TRP A 66 -16.32 0.67 13.25
N ASN A 67 -15.12 1.23 13.39
CA ASN A 67 -14.52 2.03 12.35
C ASN A 67 -13.60 1.13 11.49
N TYR A 68 -13.72 1.22 10.17
CA TYR A 68 -12.99 0.34 9.26
C TYR A 68 -12.82 0.99 7.87
N SER A 69 -11.85 0.47 7.13
CA SER A 69 -11.52 0.86 5.76
C SER A 69 -11.59 -0.33 4.81
N MET A 70 -11.79 -0.09 3.51
CA MET A 70 -12.18 -1.14 2.56
C MET A 70 -11.50 -0.98 1.20
N GLY A 71 -11.20 -2.11 0.59
CA GLY A 71 -10.78 -2.24 -0.79
C GLY A 71 -9.31 -1.95 -1.03
N LEU A 72 -8.93 -1.80 -2.29
CA LEU A 72 -7.54 -1.65 -2.75
C LEU A 72 -6.76 -0.53 -2.07
N VAL A 73 -7.39 0.62 -1.88
CA VAL A 73 -6.78 1.82 -1.29
C VAL A 73 -7.35 2.14 0.09
N GLN A 74 -8.02 1.19 0.73
CA GLN A 74 -8.53 1.29 2.10
C GLN A 74 -9.37 2.55 2.35
N VAL A 75 -10.43 2.75 1.53
CA VAL A 75 -11.36 3.87 1.74
C VAL A 75 -12.13 3.67 3.05
N ASN A 76 -11.99 4.61 3.98
CA ASN A 76 -12.70 4.56 5.26
C ASN A 76 -14.22 4.70 5.07
N ARG A 77 -15.00 3.98 5.91
CA ARG A 77 -16.47 4.01 5.90
C ARG A 77 -17.05 5.44 5.98
N ALA A 78 -16.40 6.33 6.70
CA ALA A 78 -16.85 7.71 6.86
C ALA A 78 -16.77 8.52 5.54
N ASN A 79 -15.92 8.11 4.61
CA ASN A 79 -15.70 8.77 3.34
C ASN A 79 -16.62 8.25 2.21
N LEU A 80 -17.33 7.14 2.40
CA LEU A 80 -18.12 6.52 1.34
C LEU A 80 -19.09 7.50 0.69
N ARG A 81 -19.91 8.21 1.48
CA ARG A 81 -20.89 9.18 0.97
C ARG A 81 -20.25 10.33 0.19
N VAL A 82 -19.11 10.82 0.66
CA VAL A 82 -18.41 11.95 0.03
C VAL A 82 -17.96 11.60 -1.39
N TYR A 83 -17.55 10.34 -1.59
CA TYR A 83 -17.05 9.86 -2.89
C TYR A 83 -18.08 9.02 -3.67
N GLY A 84 -19.37 9.09 -3.30
CA GLY A 84 -20.45 8.41 -4.00
C GLY A 84 -20.37 6.89 -3.93
N LEU A 85 -19.78 6.34 -2.88
CA LEU A 85 -19.65 4.91 -2.65
C LEU A 85 -20.69 4.41 -1.65
N THR A 86 -21.00 3.12 -1.77
CA THR A 86 -21.75 2.34 -0.78
C THR A 86 -20.92 1.13 -0.34
N THR A 87 -21.38 0.41 0.68
CA THR A 87 -20.76 -0.85 1.11
C THR A 87 -20.69 -1.88 -0.03
N GLU A 88 -21.62 -1.84 -0.98
CA GLU A 88 -21.65 -2.73 -2.14
C GLU A 88 -20.67 -2.31 -3.23
N THR A 89 -20.49 -1.00 -3.45
CA THR A 89 -19.68 -0.49 -4.57
C THR A 89 -18.22 -0.24 -4.21
N VAL A 90 -17.89 -0.12 -2.92
CA VAL A 90 -16.52 0.17 -2.47
C VAL A 90 -15.53 -0.94 -2.80
N PHE A 91 -15.98 -2.18 -2.98
CA PHE A 91 -15.14 -3.33 -3.38
C PHE A 91 -14.99 -3.48 -4.90
N ASP A 92 -15.65 -2.61 -5.70
CA ASP A 92 -15.32 -2.51 -7.13
C ASP A 92 -13.95 -1.83 -7.29
N PRO A 93 -12.99 -2.46 -7.98
CA PRO A 93 -11.63 -1.94 -8.08
C PRO A 93 -11.56 -0.52 -8.65
N CYS A 94 -12.34 -0.22 -9.70
CA CYS A 94 -12.30 1.09 -10.33
C CYS A 94 -12.95 2.17 -9.47
N ALA A 95 -14.08 1.87 -8.83
CA ALA A 95 -14.74 2.80 -7.92
C ALA A 95 -13.87 3.11 -6.70
N ASN A 96 -13.21 2.09 -6.14
CA ASN A 96 -12.30 2.23 -5.01
C ASN A 96 -11.08 3.08 -5.38
N LEU A 97 -10.41 2.78 -6.51
CA LEU A 97 -9.26 3.56 -6.99
C LEU A 97 -9.63 5.01 -7.31
N ARG A 98 -10.82 5.25 -7.87
CA ARG A 98 -11.31 6.61 -8.14
C ARG A 98 -11.46 7.41 -6.86
N ALA A 99 -12.06 6.84 -5.83
CA ALA A 99 -12.21 7.49 -4.53
C ALA A 99 -10.86 7.76 -3.88
N GLY A 100 -9.96 6.78 -3.82
CA GLY A 100 -8.63 6.97 -3.27
C GLY A 100 -7.79 7.99 -4.02
N GLY A 101 -7.88 7.98 -5.36
CA GLY A 101 -7.23 8.98 -6.21
C GLY A 101 -7.74 10.40 -5.92
N ALA A 102 -9.06 10.56 -5.73
CA ALA A 102 -9.66 11.85 -5.38
C ALA A 102 -9.20 12.32 -3.98
N ILE A 103 -9.16 11.43 -2.98
CA ILE A 103 -8.65 11.73 -1.63
C ILE A 103 -7.19 12.19 -1.70
N LEU A 104 -6.34 11.45 -2.43
CA LEU A 104 -4.92 11.79 -2.55
C LEU A 104 -4.72 13.11 -3.30
N SER A 105 -5.48 13.36 -4.36
CA SER A 105 -5.43 14.60 -5.14
C SER A 105 -5.86 15.80 -4.30
N ASP A 106 -6.90 15.70 -3.47
CA ASP A 106 -7.31 16.74 -2.54
C ASP A 106 -6.20 17.03 -1.51
N CYS A 107 -5.62 15.99 -0.92
CA CYS A 107 -4.46 16.12 -0.02
C CYS A 107 -3.28 16.81 -0.71
N TYR A 108 -2.98 16.47 -1.97
CA TYR A 108 -1.90 17.07 -2.73
C TYR A 108 -2.16 18.56 -3.01
N THR A 109 -3.36 18.90 -3.44
CA THR A 109 -3.77 20.30 -3.70
C THR A 109 -3.59 21.16 -2.44
N ARG A 110 -4.05 20.67 -1.30
CA ARG A 110 -3.89 21.36 -0.02
C ARG A 110 -2.43 21.45 0.44
N ALA A 111 -1.63 20.40 0.21
CA ALA A 111 -0.21 20.41 0.53
C ALA A 111 0.55 21.41 -0.34
N SER A 112 0.23 21.50 -1.63
CA SER A 112 0.87 22.40 -2.59
C SER A 112 0.51 23.87 -2.35
N ALA A 113 -0.69 24.17 -1.91
CA ALA A 113 -1.12 25.52 -1.55
C ALA A 113 -0.26 26.16 -0.44
N GLY A 114 0.42 25.36 0.37
CA GLY A 114 1.38 25.79 1.39
C GLY A 114 2.78 26.12 0.85
N GLY A 115 2.97 26.20 -0.48
CA GLY A 115 4.27 26.55 -1.10
C GLY A 115 5.34 25.45 -1.03
N ARG A 116 4.95 24.20 -0.75
CA ARG A 116 5.90 23.07 -0.70
C ARG A 116 6.44 22.72 -2.10
N PRO A 117 7.73 22.36 -2.22
CA PRO A 117 8.25 21.75 -3.43
C PRO A 117 7.43 20.52 -3.84
N PRO A 118 7.29 20.19 -5.14
CA PRO A 118 6.41 19.11 -5.61
C PRO A 118 6.60 17.76 -4.90
N GLN A 119 7.84 17.35 -4.68
CA GLN A 119 8.14 16.09 -4.00
C GLN A 119 7.74 16.09 -2.52
N ASP A 120 7.93 17.22 -1.84
CA ASP A 120 7.51 17.36 -0.43
C ASP A 120 5.99 17.47 -0.33
N ALA A 121 5.33 18.08 -1.32
CA ALA A 121 3.88 18.10 -1.41
C ALA A 121 3.29 16.68 -1.60
N VAL A 122 3.92 15.83 -2.41
CA VAL A 122 3.53 14.41 -2.56
C VAL A 122 3.67 13.66 -1.23
N ARG A 123 4.80 13.80 -0.54
CA ARG A 123 5.03 13.15 0.75
C ARG A 123 4.04 13.65 1.82
N ALA A 124 3.78 14.96 1.85
CA ALA A 124 2.77 15.53 2.75
C ALA A 124 1.36 15.05 2.39
N ALA A 125 1.05 14.89 1.09
CA ALA A 125 -0.22 14.33 0.63
C ALA A 125 -0.40 12.88 1.09
N LEU A 126 0.65 12.06 1.04
CA LEU A 126 0.62 10.70 1.58
C LEU A 126 0.37 10.70 3.10
N SER A 127 1.04 11.60 3.85
CA SER A 127 0.76 11.77 5.27
C SER A 127 -0.70 12.19 5.53
N CYS A 128 -1.23 13.10 4.73
CA CYS A 128 -2.63 13.53 4.81
C CYS A 128 -3.59 12.40 4.44
N TYR A 129 -3.29 11.60 3.41
CA TYR A 129 -4.05 10.41 3.05
C TYR A 129 -4.15 9.45 4.22
N TYR A 130 -3.03 9.16 4.85
CA TYR A 130 -2.90 8.29 6.02
C TYR A 130 -3.61 8.83 7.26
N SER A 131 -3.52 10.15 7.61
CA SER A 131 -3.90 10.68 8.94
C SER A 131 -4.77 11.93 8.95
N GLY A 132 -5.21 12.38 7.78
CA GLY A 132 -5.91 13.65 7.66
C GLY A 132 -5.01 14.87 7.92
N ASN A 133 -3.72 14.68 8.29
CA ASN A 133 -2.77 15.76 8.50
C ASN A 133 -1.43 15.54 7.79
N PHE A 134 -0.66 16.62 7.62
CA PHE A 134 0.57 16.61 6.81
C PHE A 134 1.83 16.12 7.52
N THR A 135 1.74 15.67 8.78
CA THR A 135 2.93 15.34 9.59
C THR A 135 2.88 13.96 10.25
N ARG A 136 1.71 13.43 10.57
CA ARG A 136 1.56 12.15 11.29
C ARG A 136 2.18 10.98 10.51
N GLY A 137 1.96 10.91 9.19
CA GLY A 137 2.47 9.85 8.34
C GLY A 137 3.99 9.76 8.22
N PHE A 138 4.74 10.73 8.78
CA PHE A 138 6.21 10.68 8.87
C PHE A 138 6.72 10.08 10.18
N ARG A 139 5.85 9.88 11.17
CA ARG A 139 6.25 9.23 12.43
C ARG A 139 6.40 7.74 12.18
N ALA A 140 7.48 7.17 12.71
CA ALA A 140 7.64 5.73 12.70
C ALA A 140 6.57 5.08 13.58
N ASP A 141 6.06 3.95 13.13
CA ASP A 141 5.22 3.05 13.91
C ASP A 141 6.08 2.02 14.70
N GLU A 142 5.45 1.05 15.35
CA GLU A 142 6.13 0.00 16.10
C GLU A 142 7.11 -0.83 15.25
N GLY A 143 6.92 -0.87 13.92
CA GLY A 143 7.84 -1.52 12.97
C GLY A 143 9.07 -0.68 12.61
N GLY A 144 9.23 0.52 13.20
CA GLY A 144 10.39 1.39 12.98
C GLY A 144 10.39 2.15 11.66
N THR A 145 9.35 2.03 10.82
CA THR A 145 9.19 2.75 9.55
C THR A 145 7.92 3.59 9.58
N SER A 146 7.96 4.75 8.92
CA SER A 146 6.77 5.57 8.78
C SER A 146 5.91 5.12 7.59
N TYR A 147 4.62 5.50 7.59
CA TYR A 147 3.74 5.25 6.46
C TYR A 147 4.31 5.83 5.15
N VAL A 148 4.77 7.08 5.16
CA VAL A 148 5.37 7.73 3.98
C VAL A 148 6.59 6.97 3.48
N GLN A 149 7.43 6.46 4.38
CA GLN A 149 8.59 5.62 4.01
C GLN A 149 8.16 4.31 3.36
N ARG A 150 7.13 3.62 3.89
CA ARG A 150 6.63 2.37 3.28
C ARG A 150 6.10 2.59 1.86
N VAL A 151 5.30 3.63 1.66
CA VAL A 151 4.80 3.95 0.30
C VAL A 151 5.95 4.29 -0.64
N ALA A 152 6.93 5.09 -0.19
CA ALA A 152 8.10 5.45 -1.00
C ALA A 152 8.95 4.22 -1.36
N ALA A 153 9.20 3.31 -0.42
CA ALA A 153 9.92 2.06 -0.67
C ALA A 153 9.19 1.19 -1.71
N ASN A 154 7.87 1.05 -1.58
CA ASN A 154 7.06 0.32 -2.56
C ASN A 154 7.11 0.96 -3.96
N ALA A 155 7.24 2.28 -4.07
CA ALA A 155 7.40 2.95 -5.37
C ALA A 155 8.75 2.65 -6.03
N VAL A 156 9.83 2.59 -5.25
CA VAL A 156 11.18 2.21 -5.72
C VAL A 156 11.20 0.76 -6.20
N ASP A 157 10.65 -0.18 -5.44
CA ASP A 157 10.56 -1.59 -5.82
C ASP A 157 9.83 -1.79 -7.15
N ILE A 158 8.74 -1.04 -7.36
CA ILE A 158 7.97 -1.08 -8.61
C ILE A 158 8.80 -0.53 -9.78
N GLY A 159 9.53 0.56 -9.56
CA GLY A 159 10.45 1.14 -10.55
C GLY A 159 11.62 0.21 -10.90
N ALA A 160 12.18 -0.48 -9.90
CA ALA A 160 13.26 -1.45 -10.08
C ALA A 160 12.79 -2.73 -10.79
N SER A 161 11.52 -3.11 -10.62
CA SER A 161 10.90 -4.24 -11.31
C SER A 161 10.54 -3.95 -12.77
N ALA A 162 10.64 -2.69 -13.22
CA ALA A 162 10.67 -2.35 -14.63
C ALA A 162 11.98 -2.92 -15.22
N THR A 163 11.92 -4.19 -15.61
CA THR A 163 13.04 -4.99 -16.10
C THR A 163 13.80 -4.22 -17.18
N VAL A 164 15.07 -3.97 -16.92
CA VAL A 164 16.04 -3.74 -17.99
C VAL A 164 15.99 -5.03 -18.83
N VAL A 165 15.30 -4.96 -19.97
CA VAL A 165 15.32 -6.05 -20.94
C VAL A 165 16.75 -6.08 -21.48
N PRO A 166 17.56 -7.11 -21.16
CA PRO A 166 18.92 -7.16 -21.69
C PRO A 166 18.85 -7.25 -23.22
N PRO A 167 19.71 -6.53 -23.94
CA PRO A 167 19.74 -6.61 -25.40
C PRO A 167 20.07 -8.05 -25.81
N ILE A 168 19.39 -8.54 -26.85
CA ILE A 168 19.71 -9.84 -27.45
C ILE A 168 21.08 -9.70 -28.15
N ALA A 169 22.03 -10.54 -27.72
CA ALA A 169 23.34 -10.55 -28.32
C ALA A 169 23.27 -11.05 -29.78
N VAL A 170 23.94 -10.36 -30.70
CA VAL A 170 24.07 -10.80 -32.08
C VAL A 170 25.26 -11.75 -32.15
N VAL A 171 25.05 -12.95 -32.68
CA VAL A 171 26.12 -13.88 -33.02
C VAL A 171 26.38 -13.73 -34.51
N PRO A 172 27.59 -13.33 -34.94
CA PRO A 172 27.92 -13.22 -36.37
C PRO A 172 27.82 -14.58 -37.08
N ASP A 173 27.36 -14.54 -38.31
CA ASP A 173 27.33 -15.78 -39.14
C ASP A 173 28.73 -16.34 -39.28
N GLY A 174 28.89 -17.65 -38.96
CA GLY A 174 30.16 -18.35 -38.98
C GLY A 174 30.92 -18.44 -37.65
N ALA A 175 30.37 -17.90 -36.53
CA ALA A 175 30.92 -18.14 -35.21
C ALA A 175 30.58 -19.54 -34.70
N ALA A 176 31.60 -20.26 -34.19
CA ALA A 176 31.38 -21.57 -33.59
C ALA A 176 30.46 -21.50 -32.38
N PRO A 177 29.62 -22.51 -32.11
CA PRO A 177 28.69 -22.49 -30.99
C PRO A 177 29.44 -22.38 -29.65
N VAL A 178 29.24 -21.28 -28.88
CA VAL A 178 29.75 -21.15 -27.52
C VAL A 178 28.91 -22.03 -26.59
N ALA A 179 29.55 -23.01 -25.99
CA ALA A 179 28.91 -23.84 -24.96
C ALA A 179 28.54 -22.96 -23.75
N HIS A 180 27.27 -22.81 -23.48
CA HIS A 180 26.79 -22.17 -22.26
C HIS A 180 27.03 -23.10 -21.07
N THR A 181 28.11 -22.89 -20.32
CA THR A 181 28.24 -23.44 -18.97
C THR A 181 27.27 -22.68 -18.05
N ALA A 182 26.20 -23.35 -17.62
CA ALA A 182 25.30 -22.86 -16.63
C ALA A 182 26.03 -22.66 -15.28
N ALA A 183 26.28 -21.42 -14.91
CA ALA A 183 26.80 -21.10 -13.59
C ALA A 183 25.69 -21.36 -12.55
N HIS A 184 25.88 -22.38 -11.71
CA HIS A 184 25.05 -22.63 -10.55
C HIS A 184 25.33 -21.52 -9.51
N PRO A 185 24.31 -20.90 -8.90
CA PRO A 185 24.54 -19.95 -7.83
C PRO A 185 25.08 -20.67 -6.59
N ALA A 186 26.21 -20.21 -6.09
CA ALA A 186 26.83 -20.71 -4.87
C ALA A 186 25.92 -20.46 -3.67
N ARG A 187 25.64 -21.53 -2.94
CA ARG A 187 24.88 -21.56 -1.69
C ARG A 187 25.70 -20.86 -0.59
N VAL A 188 25.29 -19.68 -0.20
CA VAL A 188 25.87 -18.99 0.96
C VAL A 188 25.45 -19.74 2.22
N ARG A 189 26.43 -20.30 2.96
CA ARG A 189 26.23 -20.89 4.29
C ARG A 189 26.05 -19.75 5.27
N ARG A 190 24.93 -19.74 6.00
CA ARG A 190 24.76 -18.92 7.22
C ARG A 190 25.61 -19.55 8.32
N ALA A 191 26.42 -18.74 8.94
CA ALA A 191 27.03 -19.05 10.24
C ALA A 191 26.02 -18.70 11.34
N ASP A 192 25.72 -19.69 12.18
CA ASP A 192 25.03 -19.52 13.45
C ASP A 192 25.95 -18.76 14.43
N ASP A 193 25.42 -17.74 15.09
CA ASP A 193 26.00 -17.34 16.37
C ASP A 193 24.89 -17.04 17.39
N SER A 194 25.02 -17.70 18.51
CA SER A 194 24.05 -17.79 19.60
C SER A 194 24.43 -16.86 20.73
N SER A 195 23.42 -16.56 21.55
CA SER A 195 23.38 -16.04 22.95
C SER A 195 23.25 -14.53 23.07
N SER A 196 22.43 -13.97 23.94
CA SER A 196 22.06 -14.24 25.29
C SER A 196 20.84 -13.43 25.71
N ALA A 197 20.15 -13.94 26.71
CA ALA A 197 19.01 -13.32 27.38
C ALA A 197 19.40 -12.06 28.21
N ALA A 198 18.47 -11.09 28.28
CA ALA A 198 18.33 -10.23 29.47
C ALA A 198 16.87 -9.74 29.61
N THR A 199 16.38 -9.96 30.79
CA THR A 199 15.17 -9.67 31.50
C THR A 199 14.71 -8.21 31.48
N GLY A 200 13.37 -8.03 31.33
CA GLY A 200 12.52 -7.29 32.28
C GLY A 200 12.39 -5.79 32.13
N ALA A 201 11.18 -5.34 31.81
CA ALA A 201 10.38 -4.39 32.62
C ALA A 201 9.10 -4.03 31.84
N GLY A 202 7.95 -4.29 32.46
CA GLY A 202 6.66 -3.91 31.91
C GLY A 202 6.50 -2.40 31.88
N HIS A 203 6.15 -1.89 30.72
CA HIS A 203 5.60 -0.54 30.58
C HIS A 203 4.14 -0.67 30.18
N ALA A 204 3.28 -0.05 30.96
CA ALA A 204 1.86 0.09 30.70
C ALA A 204 1.64 0.63 29.29
N ARG A 205 0.86 -0.10 28.48
CA ARG A 205 0.47 0.33 27.13
C ARG A 205 -0.46 1.53 27.27
N GLN A 206 0.05 2.70 26.95
CA GLN A 206 -0.77 3.82 26.55
C GLN A 206 -1.40 3.44 25.21
N ALA A 207 -2.73 3.35 25.17
CA ALA A 207 -3.47 3.17 23.93
C ALA A 207 -3.23 4.40 23.06
N ASP A 208 -2.35 4.30 22.08
CA ASP A 208 -2.22 5.29 21.02
C ASP A 208 -3.51 5.29 20.22
N HIS A 209 -4.24 6.40 20.32
CA HIS A 209 -5.43 6.64 19.50
C HIS A 209 -4.99 6.79 18.05
N HIS A 210 -5.01 5.70 17.31
CA HIS A 210 -4.90 5.74 15.84
C HIS A 210 -6.06 6.57 15.28
N PRO A 211 -5.81 7.44 14.28
CA PRO A 211 -6.88 8.19 13.66
C PRO A 211 -7.89 7.23 13.03
N ALA A 212 -9.16 7.64 13.01
CA ALA A 212 -10.33 6.84 12.67
C ALA A 212 -10.32 6.12 11.30
N TRP A 213 -9.29 6.25 10.49
CA TRP A 213 -9.10 5.64 9.17
C TRP A 213 -7.76 4.89 9.03
N ASP A 214 -6.90 4.89 10.05
CA ASP A 214 -5.69 4.05 10.13
C ASP A 214 -6.07 2.63 10.53
N ALA A 215 -6.53 1.87 9.56
CA ALA A 215 -6.97 0.50 9.78
C ALA A 215 -5.84 -0.54 9.60
N LEU A 216 -4.64 -0.12 9.22
CA LEU A 216 -3.50 -0.99 8.89
C LEU A 216 -2.25 -0.67 9.72
N GLY A 217 -2.38 0.08 10.81
CA GLY A 217 -1.26 0.48 11.65
C GLY A 217 -0.56 -0.65 12.42
N ASP A 218 -1.05 -1.89 12.31
CA ASP A 218 -0.57 -3.05 13.05
C ASP A 218 -0.24 -4.24 12.11
N PHE A 219 0.73 -4.07 11.20
CA PHE A 219 1.38 -5.21 10.53
C PHE A 219 2.87 -5.21 10.84
#